data_028f3b412d4500966529e0f97567c4b0
#
_entry.id   028f3b412d4500966529e0f97567c4b0
#
_cell.length_a   1.000
_cell.length_b   1.000
_cell.length_c   1.000
_cell.angle_alpha   90.00
_cell.angle_beta   90.00
_cell.angle_gamma   90.00
#
_symmetry.space_group_name_H-M   'P 1'
#
loop_
_entity.id
_entity.type
_entity.pdbx_description
1 polymer ?
#
loop_
_entity_poly.entity_id
_entity_poly.type
_entity_poly.pdbx_seq_one_letter_code
_entity_poly.pdbx_strand_id
1 'polypeptide(L)'
;MTAFLPFFMTASTPKATNIVWHEASVDRDARADKRGHRSAILWFTGLSGSGKSTLANAVNAALFERGLATYVLDGDNVRHGLCKDLGFSDADREENIRRIGEVAKLFLDAGVIVLTAFVSPFRADRDKARDLVEAGDFFEIFCAADLDVCESRDPKGLYAKARSGAIKEFTGISSPYEAPDTPELKIDTGAQELAQSVEVVIKALQDKGVIPAA
;
A
#
# COMPACT_ATOMS: atom_id res chain seq x y z
N MET A 1 -35.23 10.83 19.53
CA MET A 1 -34.95 9.94 18.38
C MET A 1 -34.27 10.81 17.32
N THR A 2 -32.95 10.85 17.33
CA THR A 2 -32.15 11.64 16.37
C THR A 2 -31.68 10.67 15.29
N ALA A 3 -32.23 10.86 14.08
CA ALA A 3 -31.89 10.03 12.93
C ALA A 3 -30.44 10.32 12.52
N PHE A 4 -29.58 9.31 12.61
CA PHE A 4 -28.27 9.31 11.99
C PHE A 4 -28.46 9.18 10.47
N LEU A 5 -28.24 10.26 9.74
CA LEU A 5 -28.09 10.21 8.29
C LEU A 5 -26.73 9.56 7.96
N PRO A 6 -26.69 8.54 7.12
CA PRO A 6 -25.41 7.98 6.68
C PRO A 6 -24.73 9.02 5.78
N PHE A 7 -23.46 9.31 6.12
CA PHE A 7 -22.58 10.13 5.31
C PHE A 7 -22.25 9.35 4.02
N PHE A 8 -23.02 9.60 2.98
CA PHE A 8 -22.69 9.07 1.66
C PHE A 8 -21.47 9.82 1.14
N MET A 9 -20.29 9.19 1.22
CA MET A 9 -19.13 9.59 0.44
C MET A 9 -19.55 9.57 -1.04
N THR A 10 -19.34 10.68 -1.72
CA THR A 10 -19.62 10.81 -3.15
C THR A 10 -18.60 9.98 -3.94
N ALA A 11 -18.87 8.69 -4.09
CA ALA A 11 -18.19 7.89 -5.11
C ALA A 11 -18.44 8.58 -6.45
N SER A 12 -17.41 8.96 -7.17
CA SER A 12 -17.55 9.57 -8.49
C SER A 12 -18.28 8.59 -9.39
N THR A 13 -19.46 8.97 -9.86
CA THR A 13 -20.23 8.16 -10.78
C THR A 13 -19.39 7.88 -12.04
N PRO A 14 -19.31 6.62 -12.51
CA PRO A 14 -18.60 6.30 -13.74
C PRO A 14 -19.08 7.15 -14.92
N LYS A 15 -18.15 7.64 -15.74
CA LYS A 15 -18.54 8.39 -16.97
C LYS A 15 -19.28 7.53 -17.97
N ALA A 16 -19.01 6.23 -17.99
CA ALA A 16 -19.71 5.28 -18.84
C ALA A 16 -21.10 4.98 -18.25
N THR A 17 -22.16 5.14 -19.05
CA THR A 17 -23.56 4.95 -18.64
C THR A 17 -24.13 3.58 -18.99
N ASN A 18 -23.44 2.82 -19.85
CA ASN A 18 -23.89 1.51 -20.36
C ASN A 18 -23.06 0.36 -19.79
N ILE A 19 -22.74 0.43 -18.49
CA ILE A 19 -22.01 -0.62 -17.78
C ILE A 19 -22.94 -1.32 -16.80
N VAL A 20 -22.80 -2.65 -16.70
CA VAL A 20 -23.52 -3.50 -15.75
C VAL A 20 -22.50 -4.29 -14.97
N TRP A 21 -22.66 -4.34 -13.66
CA TRP A 21 -21.83 -5.19 -12.82
C TRP A 21 -22.18 -6.66 -13.07
N HIS A 22 -21.17 -7.48 -13.34
CA HIS A 22 -21.32 -8.93 -13.49
C HIS A 22 -20.69 -9.62 -12.27
N GLU A 23 -21.48 -10.43 -11.59
CA GLU A 23 -20.98 -11.26 -10.49
C GLU A 23 -20.11 -12.40 -11.04
N ALA A 24 -18.97 -12.62 -10.41
CA ALA A 24 -18.09 -13.73 -10.76
C ALA A 24 -18.66 -15.05 -10.18
N SER A 25 -18.62 -16.13 -10.97
CA SER A 25 -19.01 -17.47 -10.50
C SER A 25 -18.02 -18.08 -9.51
N VAL A 26 -16.80 -17.55 -9.45
CA VAL A 26 -15.76 -17.90 -8.46
C VAL A 26 -15.47 -16.65 -7.67
N ASP A 27 -16.02 -16.58 -6.48
CA ASP A 27 -15.85 -15.46 -5.58
C ASP A 27 -14.53 -15.55 -4.77
N ARG A 28 -14.33 -14.59 -3.89
CA ARG A 28 -13.15 -14.46 -3.05
C ARG A 28 -13.08 -15.55 -1.98
N ASP A 29 -14.21 -15.94 -1.43
CA ASP A 29 -14.27 -16.98 -0.38
C ASP A 29 -13.94 -18.35 -0.95
N ALA A 30 -14.49 -18.72 -2.13
CA ALA A 30 -14.13 -19.94 -2.82
C ALA A 30 -12.62 -20.01 -3.17
N ARG A 31 -11.99 -18.85 -3.46
CA ARG A 31 -10.54 -18.77 -3.67
C ARG A 31 -9.77 -18.96 -2.36
N ALA A 32 -10.22 -18.37 -1.27
CA ALA A 32 -9.61 -18.50 0.05
C ALA A 32 -9.65 -19.95 0.54
N ASP A 33 -10.80 -20.62 0.44
CA ASP A 33 -10.97 -22.03 0.79
C ASP A 33 -10.00 -22.93 0.01
N LYS A 34 -9.91 -22.69 -1.31
CA LYS A 34 -9.03 -23.49 -2.16
C LYS A 34 -7.54 -23.26 -1.90
N ARG A 35 -7.16 -22.05 -1.52
CA ARG A 35 -5.76 -21.65 -1.30
C ARG A 35 -5.30 -21.84 0.15
N GLY A 36 -6.22 -22.01 1.08
CA GLY A 36 -5.92 -22.13 2.51
C GLY A 36 -5.46 -20.82 3.17
N HIS A 37 -5.71 -19.68 2.51
CA HIS A 37 -5.43 -18.35 3.07
C HIS A 37 -6.40 -17.31 2.50
N ARG A 38 -6.66 -16.24 3.26
CA ARG A 38 -7.41 -15.07 2.80
C ARG A 38 -6.52 -14.16 1.99
N SER A 39 -7.13 -13.34 1.14
CA SER A 39 -6.44 -12.23 0.49
C SER A 39 -6.38 -11.01 1.43
N ALA A 40 -5.39 -10.14 1.21
CA ALA A 40 -5.23 -8.88 1.92
C ALA A 40 -4.43 -7.88 1.08
N ILE A 41 -4.61 -6.59 1.36
CA ILE A 41 -3.76 -5.51 0.86
C ILE A 41 -2.81 -5.11 1.98
N LEU A 42 -1.49 -5.25 1.75
CA LEU A 42 -0.44 -4.77 2.64
C LEU A 42 0.11 -3.47 2.06
N TRP A 43 -0.32 -2.33 2.61
CA TRP A 43 0.00 -1.00 2.12
C TRP A 43 1.19 -0.41 2.86
N PHE A 44 2.39 -0.57 2.28
CA PHE A 44 3.62 0.00 2.85
C PHE A 44 3.73 1.47 2.46
N THR A 45 3.74 2.36 3.46
CA THR A 45 3.93 3.80 3.31
C THR A 45 5.14 4.30 4.11
N GLY A 46 5.68 5.46 3.75
CA GLY A 46 6.84 6.08 4.40
C GLY A 46 7.68 6.89 3.41
N LEU A 47 8.68 7.60 3.90
CA LEU A 47 9.57 8.45 3.11
C LEU A 47 10.37 7.66 2.06
N SER A 48 10.89 8.32 1.04
CA SER A 48 11.91 7.73 0.17
C SER A 48 13.09 7.25 1.02
N GLY A 49 13.66 6.09 0.73
CA GLY A 49 14.75 5.54 1.56
C GLY A 49 14.32 4.92 2.90
N SER A 50 13.03 4.94 3.28
CA SER A 50 12.55 4.33 4.54
C SER A 50 12.55 2.80 4.57
N GLY A 51 12.92 2.12 3.47
CA GLY A 51 12.97 0.66 3.42
C GLY A 51 11.68 -0.05 2.98
N LYS A 52 10.66 0.66 2.51
CA LYS A 52 9.37 0.06 2.05
C LYS A 52 9.54 -1.09 1.07
N SER A 53 10.22 -0.85 -0.05
CA SER A 53 10.42 -1.87 -1.08
C SER A 53 11.24 -3.05 -0.57
N THR A 54 12.23 -2.80 0.28
CA THR A 54 13.05 -3.84 0.91
C THR A 54 12.20 -4.72 1.82
N LEU A 55 11.40 -4.11 2.70
CA LEU A 55 10.53 -4.85 3.62
C LEU A 55 9.41 -5.56 2.86
N ALA A 56 8.74 -4.90 1.90
CA ALA A 56 7.67 -5.51 1.11
C ALA A 56 8.18 -6.73 0.34
N ASN A 57 9.37 -6.66 -0.28
CA ASN A 57 9.94 -7.79 -0.99
C ASN A 57 10.37 -8.93 -0.05
N ALA A 58 10.91 -8.62 1.14
CA ALA A 58 11.27 -9.63 2.13
C ALA A 58 10.03 -10.34 2.70
N VAL A 59 8.96 -9.60 2.99
CA VAL A 59 7.66 -10.18 3.40
C VAL A 59 7.09 -11.02 2.27
N ASN A 60 7.11 -10.54 1.03
CA ASN A 60 6.66 -11.30 -0.13
C ASN A 60 7.41 -12.63 -0.27
N ALA A 61 8.74 -12.63 -0.13
CA ALA A 61 9.54 -13.86 -0.18
C ALA A 61 9.13 -14.83 0.94
N ALA A 62 8.99 -14.34 2.18
CA ALA A 62 8.59 -15.17 3.32
C ALA A 62 7.16 -15.77 3.17
N LEU A 63 6.24 -15.05 2.53
CA LEU A 63 4.90 -15.55 2.22
C LEU A 63 4.94 -16.55 1.05
N PHE A 64 5.71 -16.25 0.02
CA PHE A 64 5.90 -17.14 -1.14
C PHE A 64 6.49 -18.50 -0.76
N GLU A 65 7.53 -18.53 0.09
CA GLU A 65 8.13 -19.75 0.64
C GLU A 65 7.11 -20.62 1.43
N ARG A 66 6.05 -20.02 1.93
CA ARG A 66 4.93 -20.72 2.58
C ARG A 66 3.85 -21.19 1.59
N GLY A 67 4.08 -21.03 0.28
CA GLY A 67 3.15 -21.42 -0.78
C GLY A 67 1.94 -20.49 -0.94
N LEU A 68 1.98 -19.28 -0.37
CA LEU A 68 0.87 -18.34 -0.43
C LEU A 68 0.90 -17.53 -1.75
N ALA A 69 -0.28 -17.20 -2.27
CA ALA A 69 -0.40 -16.39 -3.48
C ALA A 69 -0.14 -14.91 -3.15
N THR A 70 0.96 -14.35 -3.65
CA THR A 70 1.40 -13.00 -3.34
C THR A 70 1.85 -12.22 -4.59
N TYR A 71 1.78 -10.89 -4.54
CA TYR A 71 2.32 -10.03 -5.58
C TYR A 71 2.75 -8.66 -5.01
N VAL A 72 3.85 -8.11 -5.51
CA VAL A 72 4.35 -6.79 -5.11
C VAL A 72 4.08 -5.76 -6.21
N LEU A 73 3.38 -4.69 -5.84
CA LEU A 73 3.24 -3.47 -6.63
C LEU A 73 4.22 -2.43 -6.09
N ASP A 74 5.36 -2.27 -6.78
CA ASP A 74 6.37 -1.27 -6.40
C ASP A 74 6.15 0.04 -7.16
N GLY A 75 6.34 1.18 -6.46
CA GLY A 75 6.06 2.51 -6.98
C GLY A 75 6.89 2.90 -8.21
N ASP A 76 8.14 2.45 -8.29
CA ASP A 76 8.96 2.70 -9.48
C ASP A 76 8.51 1.81 -10.64
N ASN A 77 8.27 0.51 -10.36
CA ASN A 77 7.91 -0.45 -11.40
C ASN A 77 6.61 -0.10 -12.12
N VAL A 78 5.56 0.32 -11.38
CA VAL A 78 4.26 0.67 -12.00
C VAL A 78 4.35 1.91 -12.87
N ARG A 79 5.34 2.79 -12.63
CA ARG A 79 5.58 3.98 -13.45
C ARG A 79 6.23 3.67 -14.81
N HIS A 80 6.73 2.46 -15.01
CA HIS A 80 7.16 2.00 -16.34
C HIS A 80 5.99 1.54 -17.24
N GLY A 81 4.81 1.29 -16.66
CA GLY A 81 3.62 0.78 -17.38
C GLY A 81 2.35 1.50 -16.98
N LEU A 82 1.67 1.01 -15.96
CA LEU A 82 0.33 1.45 -15.50
C LEU A 82 0.22 2.96 -15.28
N CYS A 83 1.28 3.58 -14.76
CA CYS A 83 1.33 5.00 -14.40
C CYS A 83 2.42 5.77 -15.17
N LYS A 84 2.80 5.31 -16.38
CA LYS A 84 3.86 5.94 -17.20
C LYS A 84 3.51 7.34 -17.70
N ASP A 85 2.23 7.66 -17.72
CA ASP A 85 1.66 8.95 -18.11
C ASP A 85 1.62 9.98 -16.98
N LEU A 86 1.99 9.60 -15.75
CA LEU A 86 1.94 10.44 -14.56
C LEU A 86 3.34 10.95 -14.17
N GLY A 87 3.41 12.23 -13.79
CA GLY A 87 4.57 12.86 -13.19
C GLY A 87 4.59 12.78 -11.66
N PHE A 88 5.06 13.85 -11.01
CA PHE A 88 5.19 13.94 -9.56
C PHE A 88 4.49 15.16 -8.94
N SER A 89 3.63 15.86 -9.71
CA SER A 89 2.73 16.85 -9.14
C SER A 89 1.77 16.21 -8.13
N ASP A 90 1.18 16.99 -7.25
CA ASP A 90 0.23 16.45 -6.25
C ASP A 90 -0.94 15.74 -6.93
N ALA A 91 -1.48 16.28 -8.04
CA ALA A 91 -2.53 15.65 -8.83
C ALA A 91 -2.09 14.31 -9.45
N ASP A 92 -0.86 14.22 -9.96
CA ASP A 92 -0.32 12.97 -10.50
C ASP A 92 -0.10 11.93 -9.40
N ARG A 93 0.29 12.38 -8.20
CA ARG A 93 0.46 11.48 -7.04
C ARG A 93 -0.90 10.95 -6.58
N GLU A 94 -1.92 11.79 -6.46
CA GLU A 94 -3.28 11.38 -6.11
C GLU A 94 -3.81 10.36 -7.14
N GLU A 95 -3.70 10.64 -8.44
CA GLU A 95 -4.14 9.72 -9.48
C GLU A 95 -3.32 8.42 -9.50
N ASN A 96 -2.02 8.47 -9.20
CA ASN A 96 -1.19 7.29 -9.03
C ASN A 96 -1.74 6.40 -7.92
N ILE A 97 -1.99 6.95 -6.72
CA ILE A 97 -2.51 6.20 -5.57
C ILE A 97 -3.91 5.66 -5.86
N ARG A 98 -4.78 6.45 -6.52
CA ARG A 98 -6.10 5.99 -6.94
C ARG A 98 -6.00 4.75 -7.86
N ARG A 99 -5.15 4.79 -8.89
CA ARG A 99 -4.95 3.63 -9.79
C ARG A 99 -4.42 2.41 -9.06
N ILE A 100 -3.47 2.61 -8.14
CA ILE A 100 -2.91 1.51 -7.36
C ILE A 100 -3.94 0.92 -6.42
N GLY A 101 -4.78 1.72 -5.78
CA GLY A 101 -5.90 1.24 -4.95
C GLY A 101 -6.85 0.33 -5.73
N GLU A 102 -7.27 0.76 -6.92
CA GLU A 102 -8.14 -0.04 -7.80
C GLU A 102 -7.47 -1.36 -8.23
N VAL A 103 -6.21 -1.32 -8.63
CA VAL A 103 -5.46 -2.54 -9.01
C VAL A 103 -5.27 -3.47 -7.81
N ALA A 104 -4.95 -2.91 -6.64
CA ALA A 104 -4.81 -3.71 -5.41
C ALA A 104 -6.12 -4.41 -5.05
N LYS A 105 -7.27 -3.74 -5.22
CA LYS A 105 -8.60 -4.36 -5.06
C LYS A 105 -8.81 -5.53 -6.02
N LEU A 106 -8.43 -5.40 -7.29
CA LEU A 106 -8.54 -6.52 -8.24
C LEU A 106 -7.68 -7.72 -7.82
N PHE A 107 -6.46 -7.49 -7.30
CA PHE A 107 -5.64 -8.56 -6.72
C PHE A 107 -6.27 -9.18 -5.48
N LEU A 108 -6.87 -8.36 -4.62
CA LEU A 108 -7.62 -8.82 -3.45
C LEU A 108 -8.77 -9.75 -3.87
N ASP A 109 -9.59 -9.33 -4.85
CA ASP A 109 -10.70 -10.12 -5.38
C ASP A 109 -10.22 -11.41 -6.07
N ALA A 110 -9.04 -11.36 -6.68
CA ALA A 110 -8.38 -12.55 -7.25
C ALA A 110 -7.85 -13.52 -6.16
N GLY A 111 -8.00 -13.20 -4.87
CA GLY A 111 -7.56 -14.02 -3.74
C GLY A 111 -6.04 -13.95 -3.49
N VAL A 112 -5.38 -12.86 -3.85
CA VAL A 112 -3.93 -12.65 -3.70
C VAL A 112 -3.66 -11.73 -2.51
N ILE A 113 -2.62 -11.98 -1.74
CA ILE A 113 -2.05 -11.03 -0.79
C ILE A 113 -1.18 -10.08 -1.61
N VAL A 114 -1.67 -8.84 -1.80
CA VAL A 114 -0.96 -7.83 -2.58
C VAL A 114 -0.21 -6.88 -1.66
N LEU A 115 1.08 -6.68 -1.93
CA LEU A 115 1.95 -5.79 -1.19
C LEU A 115 2.21 -4.54 -2.04
N THR A 116 1.88 -3.37 -1.54
CA THR A 116 2.10 -2.10 -2.27
C THR A 116 3.21 -1.30 -1.60
N ALA A 117 4.23 -0.86 -2.32
CA ALA A 117 5.35 -0.10 -1.76
C ALA A 117 5.42 1.30 -2.40
N PHE A 118 4.70 2.25 -1.81
CA PHE A 118 4.57 3.63 -2.28
C PHE A 118 4.86 4.63 -1.16
N VAL A 119 5.38 5.82 -1.49
CA VAL A 119 5.47 6.91 -0.52
C VAL A 119 4.08 7.26 0.00
N SER A 120 3.09 7.39 -0.90
CA SER A 120 1.69 7.73 -0.59
C SER A 120 1.60 8.80 0.51
N PRO A 121 2.05 10.05 0.23
CA PRO A 121 2.37 11.01 1.28
C PRO A 121 1.13 11.55 2.01
N PHE A 122 -0.03 11.56 1.39
CA PHE A 122 -1.25 12.15 1.93
C PHE A 122 -2.16 11.09 2.55
N ARG A 123 -2.63 11.35 3.79
CA ARG A 123 -3.56 10.45 4.48
C ARG A 123 -4.84 10.24 3.69
N ALA A 124 -5.42 11.33 3.19
CA ALA A 124 -6.66 11.29 2.41
C ALA A 124 -6.59 10.32 1.21
N ASP A 125 -5.44 10.18 0.57
CA ASP A 125 -5.28 9.26 -0.56
C ASP A 125 -5.17 7.80 -0.10
N ARG A 126 -4.50 7.56 1.03
CA ARG A 126 -4.44 6.23 1.64
C ARG A 126 -5.80 5.79 2.16
N ASP A 127 -6.56 6.73 2.78
CA ASP A 127 -7.93 6.48 3.24
C ASP A 127 -8.86 6.15 2.07
N LYS A 128 -8.77 6.88 0.94
CA LYS A 128 -9.50 6.53 -0.29
C LYS A 128 -9.19 5.11 -0.78
N ALA A 129 -7.91 4.70 -0.72
CA ALA A 129 -7.53 3.34 -1.11
C ALA A 129 -8.07 2.28 -0.12
N ARG A 130 -8.07 2.58 1.17
CA ARG A 130 -8.65 1.73 2.22
C ARG A 130 -10.16 1.56 2.04
N ASP A 131 -10.86 2.63 1.72
CA ASP A 131 -12.33 2.64 1.55
C ASP A 131 -12.81 1.84 0.33
N LEU A 132 -11.91 1.41 -0.56
CA LEU A 132 -12.25 0.53 -1.69
C LEU A 132 -12.57 -0.91 -1.27
N VAL A 133 -12.19 -1.33 -0.05
CA VAL A 133 -12.26 -2.70 0.41
C VAL A 133 -12.90 -2.80 1.80
N GLU A 134 -13.25 -4.02 2.21
CA GLU A 134 -13.89 -4.25 3.49
C GLU A 134 -12.94 -4.07 4.68
N ALA A 135 -13.51 -3.78 5.84
CA ALA A 135 -12.74 -3.67 7.07
C ALA A 135 -12.00 -4.99 7.37
N GLY A 136 -10.69 -4.90 7.62
CA GLY A 136 -9.83 -6.04 7.90
C GLY A 136 -9.12 -6.63 6.67
N ASP A 137 -9.36 -6.08 5.49
CA ASP A 137 -8.67 -6.47 4.26
C ASP A 137 -7.49 -5.56 3.89
N PHE A 138 -7.43 -4.37 4.51
CA PHE A 138 -6.39 -3.39 4.30
C PHE A 138 -5.51 -3.25 5.55
N PHE A 139 -4.21 -3.44 5.39
CA PHE A 139 -3.20 -3.29 6.44
C PHE A 139 -2.25 -2.17 6.05
N GLU A 140 -2.37 -1.01 6.69
CA GLU A 140 -1.43 0.08 6.53
C GLU A 140 -0.18 -0.20 7.37
N ILE A 141 0.96 -0.29 6.69
CA ILE A 141 2.26 -0.60 7.30
C ILE A 141 3.15 0.62 7.15
N PHE A 142 3.33 1.35 8.24
CA PHE A 142 4.15 2.53 8.27
C PHE A 142 5.62 2.17 8.52
N CYS A 143 6.45 2.35 7.49
CA CYS A 143 7.91 2.26 7.59
C CYS A 143 8.46 3.57 8.19
N ALA A 144 8.57 3.61 9.52
CA ALA A 144 8.80 4.81 10.33
C ALA A 144 10.30 5.08 10.53
N ALA A 145 11.07 5.19 9.44
CA ALA A 145 12.44 5.68 9.52
C ALA A 145 12.45 7.21 9.54
N ASP A 146 13.27 7.79 10.41
CA ASP A 146 13.46 9.23 10.49
C ASP A 146 14.05 9.81 9.19
N LEU A 147 13.78 11.09 8.94
CA LEU A 147 14.22 11.77 7.72
C LEU A 147 15.75 11.70 7.57
N ASP A 148 16.50 11.93 8.65
CA ASP A 148 17.96 11.89 8.62
C ASP A 148 18.50 10.51 8.23
N VAL A 149 17.83 9.44 8.69
CA VAL A 149 18.16 8.06 8.31
C VAL A 149 17.86 7.83 6.83
N CYS A 150 16.70 8.29 6.35
CA CYS A 150 16.32 8.18 4.94
C CYS A 150 17.29 8.95 4.03
N GLU A 151 17.67 10.17 4.44
CA GLU A 151 18.60 11.02 3.71
C GLU A 151 20.04 10.44 3.71
N SER A 152 20.49 9.86 4.84
CA SER A 152 21.79 9.20 4.89
C SER A 152 21.89 7.95 4.02
N ARG A 153 20.78 7.24 3.84
CA ARG A 153 20.71 6.08 2.94
C ARG A 153 20.70 6.48 1.47
N ASP A 154 19.94 7.47 1.12
CA ASP A 154 19.71 8.04 -0.24
C ASP A 154 20.11 7.13 -1.43
N PRO A 155 19.57 5.91 -1.55
CA PRO A 155 20.07 4.89 -2.48
C PRO A 155 19.97 5.30 -3.96
N LYS A 156 19.18 6.35 -4.25
CA LYS A 156 18.93 6.86 -5.61
C LYS A 156 19.50 8.27 -5.83
N GLY A 157 20.14 8.86 -4.83
CA GLY A 157 20.64 10.23 -4.86
C GLY A 157 19.53 11.30 -4.99
N LEU A 158 18.30 10.96 -4.56
CA LEU A 158 17.15 11.87 -4.71
C LEU A 158 17.14 12.97 -3.66
N TYR A 159 17.61 12.70 -2.44
CA TYR A 159 17.75 13.71 -1.39
C TYR A 159 18.80 14.76 -1.76
N ALA A 160 19.95 14.33 -2.27
CA ALA A 160 20.98 15.25 -2.75
C ALA A 160 20.44 16.16 -3.87
N LYS A 161 19.67 15.63 -4.81
CA LYS A 161 19.03 16.40 -5.87
C LYS A 161 17.93 17.34 -5.35
N ALA A 162 17.17 16.92 -4.34
CA ALA A 162 16.14 17.77 -3.71
C ALA A 162 16.78 18.92 -2.92
N ARG A 163 17.82 18.66 -2.17
CA ARG A 163 18.57 19.69 -1.41
C ARG A 163 19.27 20.71 -2.33
N SER A 164 19.75 20.28 -3.49
CA SER A 164 20.31 21.19 -4.51
C SER A 164 19.25 21.97 -5.31
N GLY A 165 17.96 21.71 -5.11
CA GLY A 165 16.85 22.30 -5.87
C GLY A 165 16.64 21.73 -7.26
N ALA A 166 17.36 20.68 -7.64
CA ALA A 166 17.21 20.01 -8.93
C ALA A 166 15.87 19.21 -9.01
N ILE A 167 15.35 18.76 -7.88
CA ILE A 167 14.02 18.18 -7.77
C ILE A 167 13.16 19.11 -6.94
N LYS A 168 12.03 19.55 -7.50
CA LYS A 168 11.00 20.32 -6.80
C LYS A 168 9.97 19.35 -6.22
N GLU A 169 9.25 19.79 -5.18
CA GLU A 169 8.13 19.02 -4.58
C GLU A 169 8.53 17.61 -4.11
N PHE A 170 9.72 17.48 -3.50
CA PHE A 170 10.19 16.21 -2.98
C PHE A 170 9.67 15.98 -1.56
N THR A 171 8.97 14.86 -1.37
CA THR A 171 8.35 14.48 -0.08
C THR A 171 9.37 14.37 1.04
N GLY A 172 9.13 15.07 2.14
CA GLY A 172 10.02 15.15 3.30
C GLY A 172 11.03 16.30 3.24
N ILE A 173 11.19 17.00 2.10
CA ILE A 173 12.08 18.17 1.96
C ILE A 173 11.26 19.42 1.63
N SER A 174 10.62 19.45 0.47
CA SER A 174 9.85 20.60 -0.04
C SER A 174 8.34 20.29 -0.16
N SER A 175 7.95 19.04 0.00
CA SER A 175 6.55 18.60 0.10
C SER A 175 6.33 17.82 1.39
N PRO A 176 5.14 17.86 2.00
CA PRO A 176 4.85 17.17 3.25
C PRO A 176 4.77 15.66 3.07
N TYR A 177 5.02 14.95 4.16
CA TYR A 177 4.60 13.57 4.38
C TYR A 177 3.71 13.53 5.63
N GLU A 178 2.50 13.08 5.46
CA GLU A 178 1.53 12.91 6.55
C GLU A 178 1.63 11.49 7.09
N ALA A 179 2.31 11.32 8.21
CA ALA A 179 2.39 10.02 8.87
C ALA A 179 0.98 9.48 9.20
N PRO A 180 0.73 8.17 9.06
CA PRO A 180 -0.53 7.58 9.48
C PRO A 180 -0.82 7.84 10.96
N ASP A 181 -2.10 8.12 11.29
CA ASP A 181 -2.51 8.31 12.68
C ASP A 181 -2.68 6.96 13.40
N THR A 182 -3.28 5.98 12.73
CA THR A 182 -3.61 4.66 13.28
C THR A 182 -3.32 3.54 12.29
N PRO A 183 -2.04 3.35 11.88
CA PRO A 183 -1.69 2.25 10.98
C PRO A 183 -1.87 0.91 11.69
N GLU A 184 -2.19 -0.16 10.97
CA GLU A 184 -2.23 -1.51 11.54
C GLU A 184 -0.86 -1.93 12.07
N LEU A 185 0.22 -1.48 11.41
CA LEU A 185 1.60 -1.70 11.88
C LEU A 185 2.45 -0.43 11.71
N LYS A 186 3.17 -0.08 12.77
CA LYS A 186 4.25 0.90 12.73
C LYS A 186 5.57 0.18 12.99
N ILE A 187 6.47 0.17 12.01
CA ILE A 187 7.76 -0.52 12.06
C ILE A 187 8.87 0.51 11.96
N ASP A 188 9.72 0.58 12.97
CA ASP A 188 10.93 1.41 12.93
C ASP A 188 11.97 0.75 12.03
N THR A 189 11.84 0.98 10.74
CA THR A 189 12.77 0.49 9.71
C THR A 189 14.11 1.23 9.72
N GLY A 190 14.26 2.23 10.57
CA GLY A 190 15.52 2.94 10.82
C GLY A 190 16.45 2.19 11.76
N ALA A 191 15.88 1.57 12.80
CA ALA A 191 16.62 0.91 13.88
C ALA A 191 16.41 -0.62 13.92
N GLN A 192 15.28 -1.13 13.43
CA GLN A 192 14.94 -2.56 13.52
C GLN A 192 15.56 -3.35 12.36
N GLU A 193 16.09 -4.53 12.68
CA GLU A 193 16.58 -5.47 11.68
C GLU A 193 15.48 -5.96 10.73
N LEU A 194 15.83 -6.17 9.47
CA LEU A 194 14.87 -6.57 8.43
C LEU A 194 14.13 -7.87 8.79
N ALA A 195 14.82 -8.87 9.30
CA ALA A 195 14.22 -10.15 9.66
C ALA A 195 13.15 -9.99 10.77
N GLN A 196 13.43 -9.18 11.79
CA GLN A 196 12.46 -8.87 12.85
C GLN A 196 11.24 -8.13 12.29
N SER A 197 11.47 -7.19 11.38
CA SER A 197 10.38 -6.45 10.72
C SER A 197 9.46 -7.37 9.90
N VAL A 198 10.04 -8.36 9.22
CA VAL A 198 9.29 -9.40 8.48
C VAL A 198 8.45 -10.24 9.45
N GLU A 199 9.04 -10.70 10.57
CA GLU A 199 8.33 -11.49 11.58
C GLU A 199 7.12 -10.74 12.17
N VAL A 200 7.26 -9.43 12.43
CA VAL A 200 6.15 -8.58 12.90
C VAL A 200 4.99 -8.59 11.91
N VAL A 201 5.26 -8.44 10.61
CA VAL A 201 4.20 -8.46 9.58
C VAL A 201 3.57 -9.84 9.48
N ILE A 202 4.37 -10.90 9.41
CA ILE A 202 3.87 -12.28 9.33
C ILE A 202 2.98 -12.60 10.53
N LYS A 203 3.44 -12.27 11.75
CA LYS A 203 2.66 -12.49 12.96
C LYS A 203 1.33 -11.73 12.93
N ALA A 204 1.32 -10.49 12.50
CA ALA A 204 0.09 -9.71 12.40
C ALA A 204 -0.92 -10.35 11.42
N LEU A 205 -0.46 -10.90 10.29
CA LEU A 205 -1.31 -11.60 9.34
C LEU A 205 -1.88 -12.91 9.93
N GLN A 206 -1.11 -13.63 10.74
CA GLN A 206 -1.56 -14.81 11.46
C GLN A 206 -2.60 -14.44 12.53
N ASP A 207 -2.31 -13.44 13.36
CA ASP A 207 -3.19 -12.97 14.44
C ASP A 207 -4.55 -12.46 13.90
N LYS A 208 -4.57 -11.96 12.65
CA LYS A 208 -5.80 -11.53 11.94
C LYS A 208 -6.44 -12.62 11.09
N GLY A 209 -5.92 -13.85 11.12
CA GLY A 209 -6.46 -14.97 10.35
C GLY A 209 -6.39 -14.79 8.83
N VAL A 210 -5.46 -13.97 8.33
CA VAL A 210 -5.22 -13.83 6.88
C VAL A 210 -4.46 -15.05 6.37
N ILE A 211 -3.48 -15.51 7.14
CA ILE A 211 -2.67 -16.70 6.84
C ILE A 211 -2.73 -17.69 8.00
N PRO A 212 -2.52 -18.99 7.76
CA PRO A 212 -2.47 -19.99 8.82
C PRO A 212 -1.39 -19.68 9.87
N ALA A 213 -1.65 -20.05 11.12
CA ALA A 213 -0.61 -20.12 12.14
C ALA A 213 0.46 -21.12 11.70
N ALA A 214 1.71 -20.91 12.12
CA ALA A 214 2.83 -21.79 11.82
C ALA A 214 2.69 -23.14 12.54
#